data_17994fa7d0f867da5bb6eeefa1b7f91c
#
_entry.id   17994fa7d0f867da5bb6eeefa1b7f91c
#
_cell.length_a   1.000
_cell.length_b   1.000
_cell.length_c   1.000
_cell.angle_alpha   90.00
_cell.angle_beta   90.00
_cell.angle_gamma   90.00
#
_symmetry.space_group_name_H-M   'P 1'
#
loop_
_entity.id
_entity.type
_entity.pdbx_description
1 polymer ?
#
loop_
_entity_poly.entity_id
_entity_poly.type
_entity_poly.pdbx_seq_one_letter_code
_entity_poly.pdbx_strand_id
1 'polypeptide(L)'
;MRKVIIGILMSFCLFGVYQSLWANHSMHPLKQIAFVKKMIERQQEPYRTAYVQLIRYADSIQHVTHHARNNFAVPGYYVKPEEHRANSLALQQDAFAAYCSALAYRLSGKKGYGEKACYFMNAWATINKKYSEPDGPLVMSYSGSAFLMAAELMDDMSVWDADEKQLFKDWVTSVYRKATNEIRERKNNWADWGRLGSLLAASFLNDKEEIERNIKLIKGDLSEKIASEGHMPAEVIREKNGIWYTYFSLAPMTASFWVIYNLTGENLFSWEQEGKSIKKALDYLLRYQKAPSEWKWYEGPNVGTHATWPDNLLEAMAGIYGESAYVEYVENSRPHIYPVHHFAWVFPTLMPLSLNGYNQGGQSSVVKKDADIEKLRKRFAMQLLSVPVSDGRIKTLVGTLQPDGCWPGIDYVDTTRTAFQHERHLSNMLTLSVAYKKKGSPYKGNKQVRKAVHQALAFWLKNDFICENWWWNQIGTPNTMVSMLLILDRDLSPEESERMLR
;
A
#
# COMPACT_ATOMS: atom_id res chain seq x y z
N MET A 1 -40.64 -29.17 31.42
CA MET A 1 -40.81 -27.76 31.06
C MET A 1 -39.60 -26.88 31.40
N ARG A 2 -38.98 -26.92 32.61
CA ARG A 2 -37.80 -26.06 32.94
C ARG A 2 -36.55 -26.27 32.06
N LYS A 3 -36.26 -27.50 31.59
CA LYS A 3 -35.07 -27.75 30.73
C LYS A 3 -35.22 -27.28 29.28
N VAL A 4 -36.45 -27.15 28.80
CA VAL A 4 -36.74 -26.65 27.41
C VAL A 4 -36.63 -25.12 27.39
N ILE A 5 -37.04 -24.44 28.46
CA ILE A 5 -36.97 -22.97 28.55
C ILE A 5 -35.52 -22.48 28.64
N ILE A 6 -34.62 -23.22 29.33
CA ILE A 6 -33.19 -22.86 29.41
C ILE A 6 -32.49 -23.07 28.04
N GLY A 7 -32.86 -24.10 27.28
CA GLY A 7 -32.34 -24.33 25.92
C GLY A 7 -32.73 -23.24 24.93
N ILE A 8 -33.98 -22.74 25.01
CA ILE A 8 -34.46 -21.66 24.14
C ILE A 8 -33.83 -20.32 24.51
N LEU A 9 -33.63 -20.03 25.79
CA LEU A 9 -32.94 -18.81 26.26
C LEU A 9 -31.44 -18.82 25.91
N MET A 10 -30.74 -19.95 25.99
CA MET A 10 -29.35 -20.05 25.50
C MET A 10 -29.24 -19.95 23.98
N SER A 11 -30.21 -20.48 23.22
CA SER A 11 -30.23 -20.33 21.74
C SER A 11 -30.49 -18.88 21.33
N PHE A 12 -31.37 -18.15 22.03
CA PHE A 12 -31.60 -16.72 21.79
C PHE A 12 -30.40 -15.83 22.20
N CYS A 13 -29.68 -16.17 23.26
CA CYS A 13 -28.46 -15.44 23.64
C CYS A 13 -27.30 -15.67 22.64
N LEU A 14 -27.17 -16.87 22.08
CA LEU A 14 -26.15 -17.15 21.05
C LEU A 14 -26.50 -16.47 19.71
N PHE A 15 -27.79 -16.40 19.34
CA PHE A 15 -28.21 -15.62 18.15
C PHE A 15 -28.08 -14.10 18.34
N GLY A 16 -28.32 -13.58 19.55
CA GLY A 16 -28.15 -12.16 19.88
C GLY A 16 -26.70 -11.71 19.88
N VAL A 17 -25.75 -12.56 20.25
CA VAL A 17 -24.30 -12.26 20.24
C VAL A 17 -23.73 -12.34 18.82
N TYR A 18 -24.28 -13.18 17.94
CA TYR A 18 -23.90 -13.19 16.52
C TYR A 18 -24.42 -11.97 15.74
N GLN A 19 -25.50 -11.31 16.19
CA GLN A 19 -26.03 -10.11 15.52
C GLN A 19 -25.24 -8.83 15.81
N SER A 20 -24.40 -8.79 16.83
CA SER A 20 -23.58 -7.61 17.15
C SER A 20 -22.20 -7.58 16.49
N LEU A 21 -21.79 -8.66 15.81
CA LEU A 21 -20.48 -8.76 15.12
C LEU A 21 -20.49 -8.31 13.67
N TRP A 22 -21.61 -7.83 13.14
CA TRP A 22 -21.73 -7.26 11.79
C TRP A 22 -21.44 -5.75 11.76
N ALA A 23 -20.90 -5.20 12.83
CA ALA A 23 -20.64 -3.78 12.94
C ALA A 23 -19.35 -3.38 12.19
N ASN A 24 -19.53 -2.70 11.10
CA ASN A 24 -18.91 -1.40 10.79
C ASN A 24 -17.46 -1.38 10.32
N HIS A 25 -16.82 -2.46 9.91
CA HIS A 25 -15.45 -2.41 9.37
C HIS A 25 -15.35 -3.23 8.09
N SER A 26 -16.12 -2.80 7.06
CA SER A 26 -16.22 -3.53 5.80
C SER A 26 -15.02 -3.28 4.88
N MET A 27 -14.52 -2.04 4.83
CA MET A 27 -13.33 -1.70 4.04
C MET A 27 -12.04 -1.94 4.82
N HIS A 28 -12.05 -1.65 6.13
CA HIS A 28 -10.89 -1.78 7.03
C HIS A 28 -11.20 -2.68 8.23
N PRO A 29 -11.26 -4.02 8.06
CA PRO A 29 -11.59 -4.92 9.15
C PRO A 29 -10.60 -4.79 10.32
N LEU A 30 -11.09 -4.92 11.56
CA LEU A 30 -10.29 -4.75 12.78
C LEU A 30 -9.03 -5.61 12.80
N LYS A 31 -9.08 -6.80 12.23
CA LYS A 31 -7.91 -7.70 12.07
C LYS A 31 -6.80 -7.09 11.20
N GLN A 32 -7.16 -6.34 10.15
CA GLN A 32 -6.22 -5.60 9.30
C GLN A 32 -5.58 -4.46 10.10
N ILE A 33 -6.39 -3.65 10.77
CA ILE A 33 -5.92 -2.54 11.61
C ILE A 33 -4.96 -3.04 12.70
N ALA A 34 -5.32 -4.11 13.40
CA ALA A 34 -4.47 -4.71 14.42
C ALA A 34 -3.13 -5.21 13.86
N PHE A 35 -3.15 -5.84 12.68
CA PHE A 35 -1.95 -6.25 11.98
C PHE A 35 -1.05 -5.06 11.64
N VAL A 36 -1.62 -4.02 11.03
CA VAL A 36 -0.86 -2.82 10.62
C VAL A 36 -0.23 -2.12 11.83
N LYS A 37 -0.97 -1.93 12.95
CA LYS A 37 -0.42 -1.39 14.19
C LYS A 37 0.81 -2.16 14.64
N LYS A 38 0.72 -3.50 14.66
CA LYS A 38 1.83 -4.36 15.04
C LYS A 38 3.04 -4.24 14.10
N MET A 39 2.82 -4.07 12.79
CA MET A 39 3.91 -3.85 11.83
C MET A 39 4.58 -2.49 12.03
N ILE A 40 3.81 -1.44 12.32
CA ILE A 40 4.32 -0.12 12.65
C ILE A 40 5.16 -0.16 13.96
N GLU A 41 4.64 -0.79 15.02
CA GLU A 41 5.36 -0.98 16.29
C GLU A 41 6.69 -1.71 16.12
N ARG A 42 6.73 -2.69 15.21
CA ARG A 42 7.94 -3.45 14.87
C ARG A 42 8.86 -2.76 13.89
N GLN A 43 8.55 -1.55 13.46
CA GLN A 43 9.29 -0.79 12.45
C GLN A 43 9.48 -1.58 11.13
N GLN A 44 8.49 -2.41 10.78
CA GLN A 44 8.55 -3.30 9.63
C GLN A 44 8.24 -2.56 8.33
N GLU A 45 9.14 -2.63 7.34
CA GLU A 45 8.86 -2.14 5.99
C GLU A 45 7.93 -3.09 5.21
N PRO A 46 7.13 -2.56 4.30
CA PRO A 46 6.97 -1.15 3.89
C PRO A 46 6.01 -0.35 4.77
N TYR A 47 5.45 -0.94 5.82
CA TYR A 47 4.42 -0.33 6.69
C TYR A 47 4.92 0.91 7.43
N ARG A 48 6.18 0.87 7.90
CA ARG A 48 6.82 2.00 8.58
C ARG A 48 6.85 3.23 7.67
N THR A 49 7.41 3.10 6.48
CA THR A 49 7.52 4.22 5.52
C THR A 49 6.14 4.70 5.07
N ALA A 50 5.20 3.79 4.81
CA ALA A 50 3.83 4.14 4.46
C ALA A 50 3.09 4.89 5.60
N TYR A 51 3.30 4.48 6.85
CA TYR A 51 2.76 5.17 8.01
C TYR A 51 3.35 6.57 8.19
N VAL A 52 4.66 6.74 8.03
CA VAL A 52 5.30 8.06 8.09
C VAL A 52 4.70 9.01 7.05
N GLN A 53 4.43 8.52 5.84
CA GLN A 53 3.77 9.33 4.81
C GLN A 53 2.32 9.67 5.17
N LEU A 54 1.54 8.71 5.69
CA LEU A 54 0.19 8.98 6.19
C LEU A 54 0.21 10.11 7.22
N ILE A 55 1.13 10.06 8.20
CA ILE A 55 1.24 11.08 9.24
C ILE A 55 1.63 12.44 8.66
N ARG A 56 2.54 12.50 7.68
CA ARG A 56 2.87 13.76 6.99
C ARG A 56 1.65 14.39 6.30
N TYR A 57 0.83 13.59 5.63
CA TYR A 57 -0.43 14.07 5.05
C TYR A 57 -1.38 14.55 6.15
N ALA A 58 -1.58 13.76 7.21
CA ALA A 58 -2.46 14.13 8.31
C ALA A 58 -2.01 15.41 9.02
N ASP A 59 -0.70 15.64 9.21
CA ASP A 59 -0.14 16.86 9.77
C ASP A 59 -0.40 18.08 8.84
N SER A 60 -0.20 17.92 7.53
CA SER A 60 -0.48 19.01 6.57
C SER A 60 -1.96 19.40 6.52
N ILE A 61 -2.86 18.45 6.78
CA ILE A 61 -4.31 18.66 6.77
C ILE A 61 -4.79 19.43 8.02
N GLN A 62 -4.04 19.47 9.14
CA GLN A 62 -4.50 20.08 10.40
C GLN A 62 -4.95 21.53 10.24
N HIS A 63 -4.36 22.30 9.35
CA HIS A 63 -4.66 23.71 9.11
C HIS A 63 -5.59 23.96 7.91
N VAL A 64 -6.01 22.90 7.21
CA VAL A 64 -6.90 23.03 6.03
C VAL A 64 -8.35 23.25 6.49
N THR A 65 -9.05 24.17 5.86
CA THR A 65 -10.49 24.38 6.05
C THR A 65 -11.31 23.59 5.04
N HIS A 66 -12.56 23.27 5.39
CA HIS A 66 -13.45 22.51 4.51
C HIS A 66 -13.96 23.36 3.33
N HIS A 67 -14.36 22.67 2.27
CA HIS A 67 -14.93 23.23 1.03
C HIS A 67 -16.40 22.82 0.83
N ALA A 68 -17.09 22.40 1.89
CA ALA A 68 -18.48 21.93 1.82
C ALA A 68 -19.40 23.00 1.19
N ARG A 69 -20.29 22.58 0.32
CA ARG A 69 -21.21 23.42 -0.45
C ARG A 69 -22.64 22.91 -0.32
N ASN A 70 -23.61 23.83 -0.25
CA ASN A 70 -25.03 23.47 -0.15
C ASN A 70 -25.47 22.61 -1.34
N ASN A 71 -25.13 23.02 -2.56
CA ASN A 71 -25.32 22.26 -3.78
C ASN A 71 -23.97 21.85 -4.36
N PHE A 72 -23.72 20.55 -4.45
CA PHE A 72 -22.56 20.00 -5.13
C PHE A 72 -22.88 19.81 -6.61
N ALA A 73 -22.58 20.83 -7.43
CA ALA A 73 -22.89 20.86 -8.85
C ALA A 73 -21.62 20.56 -9.67
N VAL A 74 -21.61 19.47 -10.44
CA VAL A 74 -20.48 19.10 -11.30
C VAL A 74 -20.97 18.90 -12.73
N PRO A 75 -20.61 19.80 -13.67
CA PRO A 75 -20.99 19.71 -15.08
C PRO A 75 -20.30 18.54 -15.77
N GLY A 76 -20.83 18.13 -16.91
CA GLY A 76 -20.24 17.05 -17.70
C GLY A 76 -18.82 17.36 -18.15
N TYR A 77 -17.88 16.43 -17.88
CA TYR A 77 -16.45 16.58 -18.16
C TYR A 77 -16.15 16.93 -19.63
N TYR A 78 -16.82 16.28 -20.57
CA TYR A 78 -16.58 16.52 -22.00
C TYR A 78 -17.15 17.84 -22.52
N VAL A 79 -18.03 18.48 -21.76
CA VAL A 79 -18.67 19.77 -22.12
C VAL A 79 -17.95 20.94 -21.49
N LYS A 80 -17.60 20.82 -20.20
CA LYS A 80 -16.95 21.86 -19.40
C LYS A 80 -15.83 21.30 -18.51
N PRO A 81 -14.71 20.85 -19.09
CA PRO A 81 -13.68 20.12 -18.35
C PRO A 81 -13.02 20.91 -17.23
N GLU A 82 -12.82 22.22 -17.38
CA GLU A 82 -12.20 23.07 -16.36
C GLU A 82 -13.15 23.29 -15.17
N GLU A 83 -14.40 23.61 -15.45
CA GLU A 83 -15.44 23.79 -14.41
C GLU A 83 -15.71 22.47 -13.68
N HIS A 84 -15.74 21.35 -14.41
CA HIS A 84 -15.83 20.02 -13.82
C HIS A 84 -14.71 19.77 -12.81
N ARG A 85 -13.43 20.00 -13.22
CA ARG A 85 -12.28 19.80 -12.34
C ARG A 85 -12.34 20.71 -11.10
N ALA A 86 -12.60 21.99 -11.31
CA ALA A 86 -12.66 22.98 -10.23
C ALA A 86 -13.77 22.66 -9.21
N ASN A 87 -14.95 22.23 -9.69
CA ASN A 87 -16.06 21.90 -8.80
C ASN A 87 -15.86 20.56 -8.08
N SER A 88 -15.22 19.59 -8.74
CA SER A 88 -14.92 18.28 -8.14
C SER A 88 -13.90 18.36 -7.00
N LEU A 89 -12.94 19.30 -7.07
CA LEU A 89 -11.85 19.44 -6.08
C LEU A 89 -12.37 19.63 -4.65
N ALA A 90 -13.49 20.35 -4.46
CA ALA A 90 -14.05 20.58 -3.13
C ALA A 90 -14.33 19.27 -2.37
N LEU A 91 -15.01 18.33 -3.02
CA LEU A 91 -15.32 17.02 -2.44
C LEU A 91 -14.08 16.14 -2.34
N GLN A 92 -13.22 16.12 -3.38
CA GLN A 92 -12.02 15.31 -3.40
C GLN A 92 -11.09 15.63 -2.22
N GLN A 93 -10.80 16.92 -2.02
CA GLN A 93 -9.89 17.37 -0.97
C GLN A 93 -10.44 17.08 0.42
N ASP A 94 -11.71 17.37 0.66
CA ASP A 94 -12.32 17.16 1.96
C ASP A 94 -12.52 15.69 2.31
N ALA A 95 -12.94 14.88 1.34
CA ALA A 95 -13.12 13.43 1.56
C ALA A 95 -11.79 12.72 1.78
N PHE A 96 -10.74 13.06 1.01
CA PHE A 96 -9.40 12.57 1.26
C PHE A 96 -8.90 13.00 2.65
N ALA A 97 -9.09 14.27 3.00
CA ALA A 97 -8.66 14.82 4.29
C ALA A 97 -9.34 14.12 5.47
N ALA A 98 -10.65 13.87 5.37
CA ALA A 98 -11.38 13.10 6.38
C ALA A 98 -10.84 11.68 6.53
N TYR A 99 -10.67 10.97 5.41
CA TYR A 99 -10.18 9.59 5.45
C TYR A 99 -8.74 9.48 5.93
N CYS A 100 -7.84 10.33 5.44
CA CYS A 100 -6.45 10.40 5.88
C CYS A 100 -6.36 10.65 7.40
N SER A 101 -7.13 11.63 7.90
CA SER A 101 -7.16 11.97 9.33
C SER A 101 -7.77 10.85 10.18
N ALA A 102 -8.85 10.21 9.73
CA ALA A 102 -9.47 9.08 10.42
C ALA A 102 -8.51 7.88 10.54
N LEU A 103 -7.82 7.53 9.44
CA LEU A 103 -6.84 6.45 9.44
C LEU A 103 -5.63 6.79 10.33
N ALA A 104 -5.12 8.02 10.27
CA ALA A 104 -4.04 8.49 11.14
C ALA A 104 -4.44 8.41 12.63
N TYR A 105 -5.67 8.81 12.98
CA TYR A 105 -6.21 8.67 14.33
C TYR A 105 -6.30 7.20 14.74
N ARG A 106 -6.88 6.35 13.91
CA ARG A 106 -7.06 4.92 14.18
C ARG A 106 -5.75 4.20 14.45
N LEU A 107 -4.68 4.58 13.76
CA LEU A 107 -3.36 3.98 13.91
C LEU A 107 -2.52 4.59 15.03
N SER A 108 -2.57 5.92 15.22
CA SER A 108 -1.71 6.63 16.19
C SER A 108 -2.36 6.89 17.55
N GLY A 109 -3.69 6.96 17.64
CA GLY A 109 -4.43 7.40 18.82
C GLY A 109 -4.39 8.91 19.08
N LYS A 110 -3.74 9.72 18.22
CA LYS A 110 -3.66 11.17 18.42
C LYS A 110 -5.00 11.86 18.15
N LYS A 111 -5.65 12.34 19.22
CA LYS A 111 -7.02 12.91 19.22
C LYS A 111 -7.25 13.99 18.17
N GLY A 112 -6.28 14.87 17.93
CA GLY A 112 -6.40 15.94 16.93
C GLY A 112 -6.68 15.46 15.51
N TYR A 113 -6.18 14.28 15.11
CA TYR A 113 -6.52 13.68 13.81
C TYR A 113 -7.98 13.22 13.78
N GLY A 114 -8.48 12.63 14.88
CA GLY A 114 -9.89 12.25 14.97
C GLY A 114 -10.83 13.45 14.92
N GLU A 115 -10.52 14.50 15.66
CA GLU A 115 -11.26 15.77 15.63
C GLU A 115 -11.28 16.38 14.22
N LYS A 116 -10.15 16.28 13.50
CA LYS A 116 -10.05 16.77 12.13
C LYS A 116 -10.86 15.96 11.12
N ALA A 117 -10.91 14.64 11.28
CA ALA A 117 -11.79 13.78 10.49
C ALA A 117 -13.27 14.14 10.69
N CYS A 118 -13.71 14.28 11.95
CA CYS A 118 -15.06 14.72 12.28
C CYS A 118 -15.38 16.12 11.70
N TYR A 119 -14.45 17.06 11.77
CA TYR A 119 -14.61 18.40 11.21
C TYR A 119 -15.04 18.38 9.73
N PHE A 120 -14.38 17.59 8.88
CA PHE A 120 -14.74 17.51 7.46
C PHE A 120 -16.08 16.80 7.24
N MET A 121 -16.30 15.66 7.92
CA MET A 121 -17.55 14.90 7.80
C MET A 121 -18.76 15.72 8.26
N ASN A 122 -18.64 16.39 9.40
CA ASN A 122 -19.72 17.20 9.96
C ASN A 122 -20.02 18.44 9.11
N ALA A 123 -18.99 19.06 8.51
CA ALA A 123 -19.18 20.19 7.61
C ALA A 123 -20.02 19.79 6.38
N TRP A 124 -19.72 18.66 5.75
CA TRP A 124 -20.51 18.16 4.62
C TRP A 124 -21.92 17.77 5.06
N ALA A 125 -22.08 17.07 6.16
CA ALA A 125 -23.40 16.70 6.68
C ALA A 125 -24.28 17.92 6.99
N THR A 126 -23.68 18.97 7.53
CA THR A 126 -24.40 20.20 7.90
C THR A 126 -24.75 21.07 6.69
N ILE A 127 -23.81 21.23 5.75
CA ILE A 127 -23.91 22.24 4.69
C ILE A 127 -24.47 21.65 3.41
N ASN A 128 -24.05 20.45 3.00
CA ASN A 128 -24.43 19.87 1.72
C ASN A 128 -25.84 19.26 1.78
N LYS A 129 -26.75 19.78 0.96
CA LYS A 129 -28.16 19.35 0.93
C LYS A 129 -28.56 18.65 -0.36
N LYS A 130 -27.76 18.82 -1.41
CA LYS A 130 -28.04 18.24 -2.72
C LYS A 130 -26.80 18.19 -3.61
N TYR A 131 -26.90 17.38 -4.66
CA TYR A 131 -26.01 17.38 -5.82
C TYR A 131 -26.80 17.75 -7.08
N SER A 132 -26.11 18.18 -8.11
CA SER A 132 -26.72 18.54 -9.40
C SER A 132 -25.69 18.49 -10.54
N GLU A 133 -26.16 18.72 -11.75
CA GLU A 133 -25.41 18.63 -13.00
C GLU A 133 -25.03 17.19 -13.39
N PRO A 134 -24.73 16.93 -14.69
CA PRO A 134 -24.66 15.57 -15.22
C PRO A 134 -23.65 14.64 -14.53
N ASP A 135 -22.49 15.13 -14.10
CA ASP A 135 -21.45 14.33 -13.46
C ASP A 135 -21.50 14.38 -11.93
N GLY A 136 -22.43 15.16 -11.34
CA GLY A 136 -22.60 15.28 -9.90
C GLY A 136 -22.74 13.91 -9.18
N PRO A 137 -23.64 13.01 -9.62
CA PRO A 137 -23.79 11.70 -9.03
C PRO A 137 -22.54 10.83 -9.11
N LEU A 138 -21.82 10.90 -10.23
CA LEU A 138 -20.59 10.12 -10.44
C LEU A 138 -19.47 10.60 -9.51
N VAL A 139 -19.22 11.93 -9.48
CA VAL A 139 -18.17 12.51 -8.63
C VAL A 139 -18.50 12.30 -7.15
N MET A 140 -19.77 12.45 -6.76
CA MET A 140 -20.24 12.12 -5.41
C MET A 140 -19.90 10.66 -5.07
N SER A 141 -20.10 9.73 -5.99
CA SER A 141 -19.82 8.30 -5.77
C SER A 141 -18.33 8.02 -5.61
N TYR A 142 -17.49 8.46 -6.54
CA TYR A 142 -16.10 8.06 -6.56
C TYR A 142 -15.19 8.85 -5.60
N SER A 143 -15.48 10.13 -5.35
CA SER A 143 -14.72 10.94 -4.38
C SER A 143 -15.32 10.82 -2.97
N GLY A 144 -16.64 10.82 -2.85
CA GLY A 144 -17.32 10.74 -1.55
C GLY A 144 -17.17 9.38 -0.86
N SER A 145 -16.75 8.32 -1.55
CA SER A 145 -16.45 7.01 -0.95
C SER A 145 -15.46 7.12 0.22
N ALA A 146 -14.50 8.05 0.17
CA ALA A 146 -13.55 8.26 1.24
C ALA A 146 -14.21 8.78 2.54
N PHE A 147 -15.31 9.51 2.46
CA PHE A 147 -16.08 9.87 3.66
C PHE A 147 -16.68 8.65 4.35
N LEU A 148 -17.15 7.66 3.59
CA LEU A 148 -17.68 6.43 4.16
C LEU A 148 -16.58 5.58 4.79
N MET A 149 -15.39 5.53 4.17
CA MET A 149 -14.20 4.90 4.75
C MET A 149 -13.76 5.59 6.05
N ALA A 150 -13.80 6.93 6.09
CA ALA A 150 -13.53 7.70 7.30
C ALA A 150 -14.56 7.40 8.39
N ALA A 151 -15.84 7.44 8.04
CA ALA A 151 -16.95 7.19 8.97
C ALA A 151 -16.87 5.78 9.58
N GLU A 152 -16.54 4.76 8.78
CA GLU A 152 -16.32 3.40 9.27
C GLU A 152 -15.17 3.35 10.30
N LEU A 153 -14.05 4.03 10.05
CA LEU A 153 -12.92 4.10 10.97
C LEU A 153 -13.23 4.85 12.27
N MET A 154 -14.24 5.74 12.24
CA MET A 154 -14.60 6.61 13.35
C MET A 154 -15.82 6.13 14.15
N ASP A 155 -16.58 5.17 13.65
CA ASP A 155 -17.92 4.82 14.18
C ASP A 155 -17.92 4.37 15.64
N ASP A 156 -16.91 3.63 16.06
CA ASP A 156 -16.72 3.16 17.44
C ASP A 156 -15.83 4.08 18.30
N MET A 157 -15.47 5.27 17.79
CA MET A 157 -14.55 6.18 18.46
C MET A 157 -15.30 7.30 19.22
N SER A 158 -14.94 7.49 20.47
CA SER A 158 -15.59 8.48 21.36
C SER A 158 -15.35 9.95 20.98
N VAL A 159 -14.41 10.24 20.08
CA VAL A 159 -14.12 11.59 19.63
C VAL A 159 -15.21 12.14 18.69
N TRP A 160 -16.03 11.28 18.10
CA TRP A 160 -17.15 11.66 17.25
C TRP A 160 -18.43 11.64 18.06
N ASP A 161 -19.01 12.83 18.27
CA ASP A 161 -20.24 13.01 19.04
C ASP A 161 -21.42 12.25 18.41
N ALA A 162 -22.36 11.78 19.24
CA ALA A 162 -23.48 10.95 18.80
C ALA A 162 -24.46 11.71 17.90
N ASP A 163 -24.73 12.97 18.20
CA ASP A 163 -25.65 13.82 17.44
C ASP A 163 -25.02 14.20 16.08
N GLU A 164 -23.72 14.51 16.07
CA GLU A 164 -22.96 14.75 14.85
C GLU A 164 -22.91 13.50 13.96
N LYS A 165 -22.71 12.33 14.56
CA LYS A 165 -22.75 11.06 13.84
C LYS A 165 -24.13 10.79 13.23
N GLN A 166 -25.20 11.08 13.95
CA GLN A 166 -26.56 10.95 13.42
C GLN A 166 -26.79 11.90 12.24
N LEU A 167 -26.36 13.16 12.37
CA LEU A 167 -26.43 14.13 11.27
C LEU A 167 -25.68 13.64 10.01
N PHE A 168 -24.55 13.00 10.19
CA PHE A 168 -23.81 12.41 9.06
C PHE A 168 -24.55 11.20 8.46
N LYS A 169 -25.18 10.34 9.27
CA LYS A 169 -26.05 9.24 8.79
C LYS A 169 -27.22 9.77 7.97
N ASP A 170 -27.82 10.85 8.40
CA ASP A 170 -28.92 11.51 7.70
C ASP A 170 -28.47 12.07 6.34
N TRP A 171 -27.29 12.67 6.27
CA TRP A 171 -26.68 13.11 5.02
C TRP A 171 -26.33 11.94 4.09
N VAL A 172 -25.74 10.87 4.62
CA VAL A 172 -25.49 9.66 3.84
C VAL A 172 -26.77 9.12 3.23
N THR A 173 -27.86 9.08 3.99
CA THR A 173 -29.16 8.60 3.54
C THR A 173 -29.81 9.51 2.51
N SER A 174 -29.82 10.82 2.78
CA SER A 174 -30.60 11.80 2.03
C SER A 174 -29.91 12.37 0.80
N VAL A 175 -28.57 12.37 0.78
CA VAL A 175 -27.76 12.95 -0.31
C VAL A 175 -26.85 11.91 -0.95
N TYR A 176 -25.88 11.36 -0.19
CA TYR A 176 -24.84 10.50 -0.76
C TYR A 176 -25.40 9.25 -1.40
N ARG A 177 -26.20 8.45 -0.67
CA ARG A 177 -26.81 7.21 -1.18
C ARG A 177 -27.75 7.45 -2.34
N LYS A 178 -28.44 8.59 -2.40
CA LYS A 178 -29.26 8.93 -3.57
C LYS A 178 -28.40 9.08 -4.83
N ALA A 179 -27.27 9.78 -4.72
CA ALA A 179 -26.37 9.96 -5.84
C ALA A 179 -25.78 8.63 -6.33
N THR A 180 -25.35 7.77 -5.41
CA THR A 180 -24.78 6.46 -5.78
C THR A 180 -25.81 5.53 -6.39
N ASN A 181 -27.03 5.52 -5.86
CA ASN A 181 -28.12 4.68 -6.36
C ASN A 181 -28.66 5.14 -7.72
N GLU A 182 -28.53 6.42 -8.07
CA GLU A 182 -28.93 6.96 -9.38
C GLU A 182 -28.13 6.34 -10.53
N ILE A 183 -26.87 5.98 -10.28
CA ILE A 183 -25.96 5.51 -11.33
C ILE A 183 -25.62 4.02 -11.27
N ARG A 184 -25.94 3.30 -10.21
CA ARG A 184 -25.50 1.91 -9.95
C ARG A 184 -26.05 0.86 -10.90
N GLU A 185 -27.09 1.18 -11.67
CA GLU A 185 -27.71 0.28 -12.65
C GLU A 185 -27.23 0.52 -14.09
N ARG A 186 -26.30 1.46 -14.32
CA ARG A 186 -25.64 1.64 -15.60
C ARG A 186 -24.77 0.43 -15.97
N LYS A 187 -24.26 0.37 -17.20
CA LYS A 187 -23.50 -0.78 -17.71
C LYS A 187 -21.97 -0.62 -17.66
N ASN A 188 -21.47 0.59 -17.44
CA ASN A 188 -20.04 0.96 -17.47
C ASN A 188 -19.52 1.28 -16.05
N ASN A 189 -18.31 1.85 -15.99
CA ASN A 189 -17.65 2.28 -14.74
C ASN A 189 -18.54 3.11 -13.78
N TRP A 190 -19.52 3.84 -14.29
CA TRP A 190 -20.49 4.56 -13.45
C TRP A 190 -21.22 3.63 -12.49
N ALA A 191 -21.66 2.48 -13.00
CA ALA A 191 -22.32 1.47 -12.17
C ALA A 191 -21.39 0.95 -11.07
N ASP A 192 -20.11 0.74 -11.40
CA ASP A 192 -19.14 0.19 -10.46
C ASP A 192 -18.87 1.16 -9.30
N TRP A 193 -18.73 2.46 -9.60
CA TRP A 193 -18.63 3.50 -8.58
C TRP A 193 -19.91 3.68 -7.77
N GLY A 194 -21.07 3.65 -8.43
CA GLY A 194 -22.39 3.70 -7.77
C GLY A 194 -22.59 2.54 -6.80
N ARG A 195 -22.22 1.32 -7.20
CA ARG A 195 -22.34 0.10 -6.39
C ARG A 195 -21.37 0.13 -5.19
N LEU A 196 -20.11 0.52 -5.39
CA LEU A 196 -19.17 0.69 -4.28
C LEU A 196 -19.70 1.70 -3.27
N GLY A 197 -20.09 2.89 -3.73
CA GLY A 197 -20.59 3.94 -2.84
C GLY A 197 -21.87 3.53 -2.11
N SER A 198 -22.82 2.89 -2.81
CA SER A 198 -24.06 2.37 -2.22
C SER A 198 -23.80 1.27 -1.19
N LEU A 199 -22.86 0.35 -1.49
CA LEU A 199 -22.49 -0.75 -0.60
C LEU A 199 -21.80 -0.23 0.69
N LEU A 200 -20.88 0.73 0.58
CA LEU A 200 -20.25 1.38 1.73
C LEU A 200 -21.29 2.13 2.58
N ALA A 201 -22.22 2.86 1.94
CA ALA A 201 -23.30 3.54 2.64
C ALA A 201 -24.23 2.55 3.37
N ALA A 202 -24.61 1.48 2.71
CA ALA A 202 -25.47 0.43 3.28
C ALA A 202 -24.78 -0.26 4.47
N SER A 203 -23.48 -0.55 4.36
CA SER A 203 -22.67 -1.10 5.45
C SER A 203 -22.64 -0.16 6.67
N PHE A 204 -22.33 1.12 6.47
CA PHE A 204 -22.30 2.12 7.53
C PHE A 204 -23.65 2.35 8.21
N LEU A 205 -24.74 2.26 7.45
CA LEU A 205 -26.12 2.39 7.95
C LEU A 205 -26.74 1.10 8.51
N ASN A 206 -26.01 -0.04 8.44
CA ASN A 206 -26.52 -1.38 8.76
C ASN A 206 -27.77 -1.79 7.96
N ASP A 207 -27.88 -1.37 6.71
CA ASP A 207 -28.98 -1.65 5.80
C ASP A 207 -28.72 -2.96 5.03
N LYS A 208 -29.20 -4.07 5.60
CA LYS A 208 -28.95 -5.43 5.07
C LYS A 208 -29.61 -5.64 3.70
N GLU A 209 -30.81 -5.14 3.51
CA GLU A 209 -31.53 -5.30 2.24
C GLU A 209 -30.78 -4.60 1.10
N GLU A 210 -30.24 -3.42 1.38
CA GLU A 210 -29.48 -2.67 0.41
C GLU A 210 -28.10 -3.28 0.15
N ILE A 211 -27.46 -3.92 1.15
CA ILE A 211 -26.24 -4.72 0.96
C ILE A 211 -26.53 -5.87 0.00
N GLU A 212 -27.57 -6.69 0.26
CA GLU A 212 -27.96 -7.82 -0.57
C GLU A 212 -28.29 -7.38 -2.01
N ARG A 213 -28.99 -6.26 -2.16
CA ARG A 213 -29.34 -5.69 -3.46
C ARG A 213 -28.08 -5.30 -4.26
N ASN A 214 -27.12 -4.66 -3.64
CA ASN A 214 -25.86 -4.30 -4.30
C ASN A 214 -25.03 -5.54 -4.67
N ILE A 215 -24.97 -6.54 -3.81
CA ILE A 215 -24.31 -7.84 -4.11
C ILE A 215 -24.96 -8.49 -5.34
N LYS A 216 -26.30 -8.51 -5.40
CA LYS A 216 -27.04 -9.06 -6.56
C LYS A 216 -26.73 -8.30 -7.85
N LEU A 217 -26.69 -6.97 -7.81
CA LEU A 217 -26.34 -6.14 -8.96
C LEU A 217 -24.90 -6.39 -9.43
N ILE A 218 -23.95 -6.48 -8.50
CA ILE A 218 -22.53 -6.73 -8.80
C ILE A 218 -22.38 -8.11 -9.47
N LYS A 219 -22.96 -9.15 -8.90
CA LYS A 219 -22.86 -10.52 -9.45
C LYS A 219 -23.61 -10.68 -10.77
N GLY A 220 -24.68 -9.92 -10.96
CA GLY A 220 -25.62 -10.11 -12.06
C GLY A 220 -25.05 -9.79 -13.44
N ASP A 221 -24.06 -8.90 -13.52
CA ASP A 221 -23.48 -8.48 -14.80
C ASP A 221 -21.96 -8.74 -14.96
N LEU A 222 -21.33 -9.47 -14.03
CA LEU A 222 -19.89 -9.78 -14.12
C LEU A 222 -19.52 -10.43 -15.46
N SER A 223 -20.32 -11.36 -15.94
CA SER A 223 -20.08 -12.05 -17.20
C SER A 223 -20.24 -11.16 -18.44
N GLU A 224 -21.01 -10.07 -18.33
CA GLU A 224 -21.15 -9.07 -19.40
C GLU A 224 -20.01 -8.05 -19.37
N LYS A 225 -19.47 -7.75 -18.19
CA LYS A 225 -18.44 -6.73 -17.99
C LYS A 225 -17.04 -7.14 -18.44
N ILE A 226 -16.76 -8.44 -18.47
CA ILE A 226 -15.41 -8.97 -18.77
C ILE A 226 -15.54 -9.97 -19.91
N ALA A 227 -14.75 -9.80 -20.95
CA ALA A 227 -14.62 -10.75 -22.04
C ALA A 227 -13.64 -11.89 -21.68
N SER A 228 -13.71 -13.02 -22.40
CA SER A 228 -12.88 -14.21 -22.15
C SER A 228 -11.37 -13.96 -22.27
N GLU A 229 -10.94 -12.95 -23.04
CA GLU A 229 -9.55 -12.51 -23.13
C GLU A 229 -9.15 -11.49 -22.06
N GLY A 230 -10.10 -10.98 -21.25
CA GLY A 230 -9.86 -10.09 -20.14
C GLY A 230 -10.17 -8.60 -20.37
N HIS A 231 -10.44 -8.16 -21.62
CA HIS A 231 -10.86 -6.76 -21.82
C HIS A 231 -12.26 -6.49 -21.28
N MET A 232 -12.54 -5.23 -20.96
CA MET A 232 -13.84 -4.77 -20.50
C MET A 232 -14.56 -4.05 -21.66
N PRO A 233 -15.59 -4.67 -22.28
CA PRO A 233 -16.20 -4.15 -23.50
C PRO A 233 -16.71 -2.72 -23.40
N ALA A 234 -17.34 -2.35 -22.26
CA ALA A 234 -17.86 -1.00 -22.04
C ALA A 234 -16.77 0.07 -21.87
N GLU A 235 -15.52 -0.35 -21.57
CA GLU A 235 -14.43 0.58 -21.28
C GLU A 235 -13.45 0.71 -22.46
N VAL A 236 -13.17 -0.38 -23.19
CA VAL A 236 -12.25 -0.34 -24.35
C VAL A 236 -12.76 0.47 -25.52
N ILE A 237 -14.10 0.64 -25.65
CA ILE A 237 -14.71 1.53 -26.65
C ILE A 237 -14.36 3.01 -26.47
N ARG A 238 -13.68 3.36 -25.36
CA ARG A 238 -13.11 4.69 -25.11
C ARG A 238 -11.77 4.90 -25.84
N GLU A 239 -11.39 3.98 -26.70
CA GLU A 239 -10.24 4.09 -27.61
C GLU A 239 -8.94 4.42 -26.87
N LYS A 240 -8.32 5.56 -27.13
CA LYS A 240 -7.06 6.00 -26.46
C LYS A 240 -7.14 6.04 -24.93
N ASN A 241 -8.34 6.22 -24.38
CA ASN A 241 -8.55 6.28 -22.93
C ASN A 241 -9.01 4.92 -22.35
N GLY A 242 -9.13 3.88 -23.16
CA GLY A 242 -9.66 2.59 -22.74
C GLY A 242 -8.87 1.92 -21.61
N ILE A 243 -7.53 2.10 -21.57
CA ILE A 243 -6.69 1.60 -20.47
C ILE A 243 -7.10 2.30 -19.15
N TRP A 244 -7.25 3.63 -19.18
CA TRP A 244 -7.71 4.41 -18.03
C TRP A 244 -9.09 3.97 -17.55
N TYR A 245 -10.06 3.83 -18.47
CA TYR A 245 -11.41 3.44 -18.07
C TYR A 245 -11.49 1.99 -17.60
N THR A 246 -10.66 1.08 -18.13
CA THR A 246 -10.51 -0.28 -17.57
C THR A 246 -10.04 -0.23 -16.12
N TYR A 247 -9.00 0.53 -15.82
CA TYR A 247 -8.55 0.77 -14.45
C TYR A 247 -9.66 1.41 -13.59
N PHE A 248 -10.33 2.46 -14.11
CA PHE A 248 -11.37 3.23 -13.42
C PHE A 248 -12.63 2.40 -13.11
N SER A 249 -12.84 1.30 -13.82
CA SER A 249 -13.89 0.30 -13.53
C SER A 249 -13.38 -0.77 -12.55
N LEU A 250 -12.18 -1.32 -12.75
CA LEU A 250 -11.62 -2.38 -11.92
C LEU A 250 -11.36 -1.91 -10.47
N ALA A 251 -10.99 -0.67 -10.25
CA ALA A 251 -10.73 -0.15 -8.91
C ALA A 251 -11.96 -0.25 -7.98
N PRO A 252 -13.15 0.28 -8.32
CA PRO A 252 -14.35 0.13 -7.50
C PRO A 252 -14.92 -1.30 -7.49
N MET A 253 -14.78 -2.07 -8.59
CA MET A 253 -15.20 -3.47 -8.61
C MET A 253 -14.44 -4.29 -7.57
N THR A 254 -13.12 -4.21 -7.57
CA THR A 254 -12.28 -4.95 -6.62
C THR A 254 -12.48 -4.47 -5.19
N ALA A 255 -12.69 -3.17 -4.97
CA ALA A 255 -13.04 -2.64 -3.65
C ALA A 255 -14.40 -3.17 -3.16
N SER A 256 -15.40 -3.24 -4.05
CA SER A 256 -16.69 -3.87 -3.73
C SER A 256 -16.53 -5.34 -3.35
N PHE A 257 -15.70 -6.10 -4.07
CA PHE A 257 -15.43 -7.50 -3.73
C PHE A 257 -14.80 -7.67 -2.35
N TRP A 258 -13.88 -6.75 -2.00
CA TRP A 258 -13.27 -6.73 -0.68
C TRP A 258 -14.29 -6.44 0.43
N VAL A 259 -15.16 -5.45 0.22
CA VAL A 259 -16.24 -5.12 1.14
C VAL A 259 -17.21 -6.32 1.30
N ILE A 260 -17.62 -6.95 0.20
CA ILE A 260 -18.49 -8.15 0.22
C ILE A 260 -17.81 -9.27 1.00
N TYR A 261 -16.54 -9.56 0.72
CA TYR A 261 -15.79 -10.59 1.45
C TYR A 261 -15.77 -10.33 2.97
N ASN A 262 -15.56 -9.10 3.39
CA ASN A 262 -15.55 -8.77 4.82
C ASN A 262 -16.94 -8.81 5.47
N LEU A 263 -18.01 -8.50 4.71
CA LEU A 263 -19.38 -8.54 5.22
C LEU A 263 -19.98 -9.94 5.25
N THR A 264 -19.67 -10.79 4.26
CA THR A 264 -20.41 -12.04 4.02
C THR A 264 -19.52 -13.29 4.02
N GLY A 265 -18.21 -13.13 3.86
CA GLY A 265 -17.28 -14.23 3.59
C GLY A 265 -17.26 -14.69 2.13
N GLU A 266 -18.12 -14.17 1.26
CA GLU A 266 -18.16 -14.55 -0.16
C GLU A 266 -16.94 -13.99 -0.92
N ASN A 267 -16.18 -14.87 -1.54
CA ASN A 267 -14.97 -14.51 -2.27
C ASN A 267 -15.22 -14.37 -3.77
N LEU A 268 -15.55 -13.16 -4.22
CA LEU A 268 -15.74 -12.86 -5.65
C LEU A 268 -14.42 -12.71 -6.43
N PHE A 269 -13.26 -12.64 -5.76
CA PHE A 269 -11.97 -12.64 -6.45
C PHE A 269 -11.66 -13.98 -7.13
N SER A 270 -12.28 -15.06 -6.69
CA SER A 270 -12.20 -16.39 -7.31
C SER A 270 -13.29 -16.66 -8.34
N TRP A 271 -14.16 -15.67 -8.63
CA TRP A 271 -15.19 -15.86 -9.64
C TRP A 271 -14.58 -16.14 -11.01
N GLU A 272 -15.06 -17.20 -11.64
CA GLU A 272 -14.73 -17.58 -13.01
C GLU A 272 -15.97 -18.15 -13.70
N GLN A 273 -16.23 -17.69 -14.92
CA GLN A 273 -17.33 -18.17 -15.74
C GLN A 273 -16.95 -18.08 -17.21
N GLU A 274 -17.04 -19.19 -17.95
CA GLU A 274 -16.76 -19.24 -19.40
C GLU A 274 -15.38 -18.63 -19.77
N GLY A 275 -14.40 -18.90 -18.94
CA GLY A 275 -13.04 -18.38 -19.11
C GLY A 275 -12.88 -16.90 -18.80
N LYS A 276 -13.89 -16.24 -18.22
CA LYS A 276 -13.87 -14.83 -17.78
C LYS A 276 -13.58 -14.78 -16.29
N SER A 277 -12.73 -13.86 -15.85
CA SER A 277 -12.46 -13.62 -14.43
C SER A 277 -11.93 -12.23 -14.18
N ILE A 278 -12.04 -11.74 -12.96
CA ILE A 278 -11.43 -10.48 -12.53
C ILE A 278 -9.90 -10.51 -12.70
N LYS A 279 -9.29 -11.66 -12.40
CA LYS A 279 -7.83 -11.82 -12.58
C LYS A 279 -7.42 -11.58 -14.02
N LYS A 280 -8.15 -12.12 -15.00
CA LYS A 280 -7.87 -11.88 -16.42
C LYS A 280 -7.99 -10.41 -16.80
N ALA A 281 -8.96 -9.69 -16.25
CA ALA A 281 -9.08 -8.26 -16.52
C ALA A 281 -7.94 -7.44 -15.90
N LEU A 282 -7.46 -7.83 -14.73
CA LEU A 282 -6.27 -7.22 -14.10
C LEU A 282 -4.98 -7.54 -14.90
N ASP A 283 -4.82 -8.78 -15.35
CA ASP A 283 -3.68 -9.18 -16.19
C ASP A 283 -3.69 -8.45 -17.54
N TYR A 284 -4.88 -8.26 -18.13
CA TYR A 284 -5.07 -7.47 -19.34
C TYR A 284 -4.67 -6.00 -19.13
N LEU A 285 -5.11 -5.39 -18.03
CA LEU A 285 -4.71 -4.03 -17.64
C LEU A 285 -3.18 -3.92 -17.48
N LEU A 286 -2.57 -4.83 -16.72
CA LEU A 286 -1.12 -4.83 -16.48
C LEU A 286 -0.33 -4.97 -17.77
N ARG A 287 -0.76 -5.87 -18.69
CA ARG A 287 -0.13 -6.04 -19.99
C ARG A 287 -0.01 -4.71 -20.75
N TYR A 288 -1.14 -4.03 -20.90
CA TYR A 288 -1.17 -2.79 -21.68
C TYR A 288 -0.62 -1.57 -20.94
N GLN A 289 -0.56 -1.63 -19.62
CA GLN A 289 0.18 -0.63 -18.84
C GLN A 289 1.70 -0.76 -19.07
N LYS A 290 2.21 -2.00 -19.20
CA LYS A 290 3.63 -2.26 -19.52
C LYS A 290 3.96 -2.01 -21.00
N ALA A 291 3.02 -2.22 -21.91
CA ALA A 291 3.18 -2.08 -23.35
C ALA A 291 2.02 -1.29 -23.99
N PRO A 292 1.90 0.04 -23.71
CA PRO A 292 0.79 0.85 -24.22
C PRO A 292 0.72 0.91 -25.75
N SER A 293 1.86 0.78 -26.43
CA SER A 293 1.93 0.75 -27.91
C SER A 293 1.27 -0.47 -28.54
N GLU A 294 1.02 -1.53 -27.76
CA GLU A 294 0.28 -2.73 -28.22
C GLU A 294 -1.24 -2.58 -28.09
N TRP A 295 -1.75 -1.44 -27.62
CA TRP A 295 -3.17 -1.22 -27.40
C TRP A 295 -3.99 -1.29 -28.69
N LYS A 296 -4.68 -2.41 -28.89
CA LYS A 296 -5.37 -2.75 -30.15
C LYS A 296 -6.67 -1.97 -30.41
N TRP A 297 -7.14 -1.20 -29.45
CA TRP A 297 -8.41 -0.49 -29.54
C TRP A 297 -8.28 0.95 -30.04
N TYR A 298 -7.05 1.36 -30.36
CA TYR A 298 -6.77 2.70 -30.86
C TYR A 298 -5.49 2.75 -31.70
N GLU A 299 -5.61 3.21 -32.93
CA GLU A 299 -4.48 3.41 -33.86
C GLU A 299 -4.00 4.87 -33.80
N GLY A 300 -3.17 5.23 -32.86
CA GLY A 300 -2.69 6.59 -32.72
C GLY A 300 -1.67 6.78 -31.61
N PRO A 301 -0.96 7.92 -31.58
CA PRO A 301 -0.03 8.23 -30.51
C PRO A 301 -0.77 8.55 -29.20
N ASN A 302 -0.07 8.40 -28.07
CA ASN A 302 -0.53 8.82 -26.75
C ASN A 302 -1.72 8.02 -26.19
N VAL A 303 -1.62 6.71 -26.21
CA VAL A 303 -2.47 5.87 -25.34
C VAL A 303 -2.23 6.29 -23.90
N GLY A 304 -3.30 6.75 -23.22
CA GLY A 304 -3.18 7.35 -21.88
C GLY A 304 -2.74 6.34 -20.83
N THR A 305 -1.51 6.45 -20.38
CA THR A 305 -0.99 5.83 -19.17
C THR A 305 -0.50 6.91 -18.22
N HIS A 306 -0.63 6.67 -16.92
CA HIS A 306 -0.22 7.60 -15.88
C HIS A 306 0.78 6.94 -14.94
N ALA A 307 1.71 7.72 -14.39
CA ALA A 307 2.73 7.24 -13.47
C ALA A 307 2.19 6.78 -12.10
N THR A 308 0.97 7.14 -11.73
CA THR A 308 0.39 6.87 -10.40
C THR A 308 -0.77 5.88 -10.41
N TRP A 309 -1.25 5.50 -11.58
CA TRP A 309 -2.21 4.41 -11.76
C TRP A 309 -1.67 3.44 -12.81
N PRO A 310 -1.91 2.17 -12.75
CA PRO A 310 -2.77 1.45 -11.79
C PRO A 310 -2.02 0.92 -10.56
N ASP A 311 -0.93 1.54 -10.14
CA ASP A 311 -0.06 1.06 -9.07
C ASP A 311 -0.82 0.78 -7.77
N ASN A 312 -1.73 1.68 -7.38
CA ASN A 312 -2.56 1.51 -6.18
C ASN A 312 -3.48 0.28 -6.26
N LEU A 313 -4.07 0.02 -7.43
CA LEU A 313 -4.92 -1.17 -7.66
C LEU A 313 -4.07 -2.44 -7.64
N LEU A 314 -2.95 -2.46 -8.36
CA LEU A 314 -2.08 -3.64 -8.45
C LEU A 314 -1.40 -3.94 -7.11
N GLU A 315 -1.06 -2.93 -6.31
CA GLU A 315 -0.57 -3.12 -4.94
C GLU A 315 -1.64 -3.81 -4.07
N ALA A 316 -2.90 -3.37 -4.13
CA ALA A 316 -3.99 -4.01 -3.42
C ALA A 316 -4.19 -5.47 -3.90
N MET A 317 -4.18 -5.69 -5.21
CA MET A 317 -4.40 -7.02 -5.80
C MET A 317 -3.22 -7.98 -5.61
N ALA A 318 -1.99 -7.47 -5.41
CA ALA A 318 -0.85 -8.30 -5.00
C ALA A 318 -1.13 -9.02 -3.67
N GLY A 319 -1.81 -8.35 -2.73
CA GLY A 319 -2.23 -8.95 -1.46
C GLY A 319 -3.33 -10.04 -1.60
N ILE A 320 -4.13 -9.97 -2.66
CA ILE A 320 -5.21 -10.94 -2.94
C ILE A 320 -4.71 -12.17 -3.68
N TYR A 321 -3.96 -11.96 -4.78
CA TYR A 321 -3.58 -13.04 -5.68
C TYR A 321 -2.16 -13.59 -5.42
N GLY A 322 -1.28 -12.83 -4.77
CA GLY A 322 0.11 -13.23 -4.54
C GLY A 322 0.93 -13.38 -5.84
N GLU A 323 0.47 -12.75 -6.94
CA GLU A 323 1.12 -12.86 -8.25
C GLU A 323 2.43 -12.08 -8.28
N SER A 324 3.51 -12.75 -8.69
CA SER A 324 4.85 -12.12 -8.79
C SER A 324 4.83 -10.91 -9.73
N ALA A 325 4.08 -10.99 -10.85
CA ALA A 325 4.00 -9.92 -11.83
C ALA A 325 3.38 -8.62 -11.28
N TYR A 326 2.46 -8.70 -10.31
CA TYR A 326 1.91 -7.54 -9.62
C TYR A 326 2.91 -6.97 -8.61
N VAL A 327 3.56 -7.85 -7.82
CA VAL A 327 4.58 -7.46 -6.86
C VAL A 327 5.75 -6.76 -7.55
N GLU A 328 6.32 -7.37 -8.59
CA GLU A 328 7.43 -6.80 -9.38
C GLU A 328 7.09 -5.43 -9.98
N TYR A 329 5.82 -5.23 -10.37
CA TYR A 329 5.38 -3.97 -10.96
C TYR A 329 5.36 -2.83 -9.93
N VAL A 330 4.99 -3.13 -8.67
CA VAL A 330 4.75 -2.11 -7.65
C VAL A 330 5.86 -1.95 -6.60
N GLU A 331 6.69 -2.98 -6.37
CA GLU A 331 7.61 -3.02 -5.20
C GLU A 331 8.62 -1.87 -5.14
N ASN A 332 9.15 -1.45 -6.30
CA ASN A 332 10.19 -0.42 -6.37
C ASN A 332 9.68 1.01 -6.13
N SER A 333 8.36 1.22 -6.21
CA SER A 333 7.70 2.53 -6.03
C SER A 333 6.87 2.60 -4.75
N ARG A 334 6.96 1.59 -3.87
CA ARG A 334 6.33 1.63 -2.54
C ARG A 334 6.90 2.75 -1.67
N PRO A 335 6.06 3.37 -0.82
CA PRO A 335 4.64 3.09 -0.62
C PRO A 335 3.74 3.81 -1.61
N HIS A 336 2.68 3.15 -2.04
CA HIS A 336 1.65 3.73 -2.90
C HIS A 336 0.60 4.47 -2.09
N ILE A 337 0.38 5.74 -2.43
CA ILE A 337 -0.69 6.58 -1.91
C ILE A 337 -1.37 7.25 -3.09
N TYR A 338 -2.71 7.21 -3.14
CA TYR A 338 -3.50 7.80 -4.20
C TYR A 338 -4.42 8.91 -3.64
N PRO A 339 -3.93 10.17 -3.51
CA PRO A 339 -4.61 11.22 -2.74
C PRO A 339 -5.59 12.06 -3.56
N VAL A 340 -5.84 11.72 -4.82
CA VAL A 340 -6.57 12.58 -5.76
C VAL A 340 -7.63 11.82 -6.54
N HIS A 341 -8.64 12.54 -7.03
CA HIS A 341 -9.68 12.15 -7.95
C HIS A 341 -10.69 11.16 -7.35
N HIS A 342 -10.37 9.86 -7.21
CA HIS A 342 -11.30 8.81 -6.79
C HIS A 342 -10.70 7.92 -5.73
N PHE A 343 -11.54 7.40 -4.83
CA PHE A 343 -11.07 6.73 -3.64
C PHE A 343 -11.64 5.31 -3.50
N ALA A 344 -10.88 4.35 -4.05
CA ALA A 344 -11.05 2.93 -3.76
C ALA A 344 -9.81 2.42 -2.99
N TRP A 345 -8.63 2.49 -3.59
CA TRP A 345 -7.37 2.02 -3.04
C TRP A 345 -6.43 3.20 -2.77
N VAL A 346 -6.65 3.91 -1.65
CA VAL A 346 -5.92 5.14 -1.30
C VAL A 346 -4.59 4.83 -0.62
N PHE A 347 -4.55 3.91 0.33
CA PHE A 347 -3.36 3.53 1.09
C PHE A 347 -3.07 2.03 1.00
N PRO A 348 -2.95 1.42 -0.20
CA PRO A 348 -2.91 -0.04 -0.33
C PRO A 348 -1.64 -0.66 0.25
N THR A 349 -0.49 0.02 0.23
CA THR A 349 0.74 -0.46 0.87
C THR A 349 0.62 -0.49 2.39
N LEU A 350 -0.01 0.52 2.99
CA LEU A 350 -0.21 0.59 4.44
C LEU A 350 -1.29 -0.40 4.90
N MET A 351 -2.36 -0.53 4.12
CA MET A 351 -3.53 -1.33 4.44
C MET A 351 -3.62 -2.56 3.50
N PRO A 352 -2.72 -3.55 3.66
CA PRO A 352 -2.63 -4.68 2.76
C PRO A 352 -3.87 -5.57 2.86
N LEU A 353 -4.26 -6.18 1.74
CA LEU A 353 -5.37 -7.12 1.69
C LEU A 353 -4.89 -8.55 1.93
N SER A 354 -5.72 -9.38 2.57
CA SER A 354 -5.45 -10.80 2.74
C SER A 354 -6.72 -11.61 2.92
N LEU A 355 -6.99 -12.52 2.00
CA LEU A 355 -8.10 -13.48 2.10
C LEU A 355 -7.85 -14.56 3.17
N ASN A 356 -6.58 -14.89 3.41
CA ASN A 356 -6.18 -15.91 4.37
C ASN A 356 -6.03 -15.38 5.81
N GLY A 357 -6.41 -14.12 6.03
CA GLY A 357 -6.27 -13.46 7.33
C GLY A 357 -4.85 -12.94 7.62
N TYR A 358 -4.70 -12.21 8.71
CA TYR A 358 -3.47 -11.55 9.15
C TYR A 358 -2.84 -12.37 10.28
N ASN A 359 -2.30 -13.56 9.98
CA ASN A 359 -1.71 -14.43 10.98
C ASN A 359 -0.48 -13.80 11.63
N GLN A 360 -0.33 -13.99 12.95
CA GLN A 360 0.72 -13.39 13.78
C GLN A 360 2.14 -13.95 13.55
N GLY A 361 2.29 -14.96 12.71
CA GLY A 361 3.58 -15.43 12.20
C GLY A 361 3.84 -14.73 10.89
N GLY A 362 4.58 -13.64 10.91
CA GLY A 362 4.91 -12.78 9.78
C GLY A 362 5.13 -13.46 8.44
N GLN A 363 4.01 -13.69 7.78
CA GLN A 363 3.93 -13.78 6.34
C GLN A 363 2.64 -13.03 5.98
N SER A 364 2.77 -11.69 5.89
CA SER A 364 2.44 -11.06 4.62
C SER A 364 2.87 -12.05 3.55
N SER A 365 2.20 -12.12 2.42
CA SER A 365 2.84 -12.55 1.19
C SER A 365 4.00 -11.59 0.82
N VAL A 366 4.89 -11.37 1.78
CA VAL A 366 6.28 -11.23 1.57
C VAL A 366 6.59 -12.57 0.94
N VAL A 367 6.71 -12.53 -0.42
CA VAL A 367 7.66 -13.34 -1.12
C VAL A 367 8.06 -14.50 -0.20
N LYS A 368 7.55 -15.70 -0.40
CA LYS A 368 8.33 -16.90 -0.07
C LYS A 368 9.72 -16.41 -0.31
N LYS A 369 10.52 -16.21 0.76
CA LYS A 369 11.92 -15.78 0.64
C LYS A 369 12.36 -16.52 -0.56
N ASP A 370 12.45 -15.83 -1.71
CA ASP A 370 12.28 -16.51 -2.98
C ASP A 370 13.38 -17.54 -2.98
N ALA A 371 13.06 -18.82 -3.05
CA ALA A 371 14.07 -19.87 -2.95
C ALA A 371 15.15 -19.58 -3.99
N ASP A 372 14.81 -18.84 -5.03
CA ASP A 372 15.72 -18.40 -6.07
C ASP A 372 16.51 -17.14 -5.68
N ILE A 373 15.94 -16.16 -4.98
CA ILE A 373 16.69 -15.05 -4.38
C ILE A 373 17.68 -15.58 -3.33
N GLU A 374 17.26 -16.51 -2.47
CA GLU A 374 18.15 -17.11 -1.48
C GLU A 374 19.22 -17.98 -2.14
N LYS A 375 18.91 -18.67 -3.24
CA LYS A 375 19.91 -19.36 -4.06
C LYS A 375 20.89 -18.38 -4.71
N LEU A 376 20.39 -17.26 -5.26
CA LEU A 376 21.22 -16.21 -5.82
C LEU A 376 22.13 -15.58 -4.75
N ARG A 377 21.57 -15.21 -3.60
CA ARG A 377 22.32 -14.69 -2.46
C ARG A 377 23.45 -15.66 -2.04
N LYS A 378 23.14 -16.95 -1.89
CA LYS A 378 24.13 -17.98 -1.56
C LYS A 378 25.19 -18.13 -2.65
N ARG A 379 24.79 -18.02 -3.91
CA ARG A 379 25.69 -18.10 -5.06
C ARG A 379 26.70 -16.95 -5.06
N PHE A 380 26.22 -15.71 -4.88
CA PHE A 380 27.09 -14.53 -4.76
C PHE A 380 27.99 -14.62 -3.54
N ALA A 381 27.46 -14.99 -2.38
CA ALA A 381 28.29 -15.19 -1.19
C ALA A 381 29.37 -16.27 -1.40
N MET A 382 29.04 -17.40 -2.05
CA MET A 382 30.02 -18.44 -2.38
C MET A 382 31.10 -17.93 -3.35
N GLN A 383 30.73 -17.12 -4.34
CA GLN A 383 31.68 -16.52 -5.28
C GLN A 383 32.62 -15.56 -4.57
N LEU A 384 32.13 -14.69 -3.70
CA LEU A 384 32.94 -13.80 -2.87
C LEU A 384 33.90 -14.57 -1.95
N LEU A 385 33.44 -15.68 -1.37
CA LEU A 385 34.24 -16.56 -0.50
C LEU A 385 35.20 -17.46 -1.26
N SER A 386 35.20 -17.50 -2.61
CA SER A 386 36.15 -18.30 -3.40
C SER A 386 37.56 -17.76 -3.39
N VAL A 387 37.75 -16.47 -3.11
CA VAL A 387 39.06 -15.80 -3.13
C VAL A 387 40.04 -16.47 -2.16
N PRO A 388 41.32 -16.69 -2.56
CA PRO A 388 42.33 -17.25 -1.67
C PRO A 388 42.59 -16.38 -0.43
N VAL A 389 42.81 -17.01 0.72
CA VAL A 389 43.17 -16.34 1.97
C VAL A 389 44.66 -16.50 2.22
N SER A 390 45.36 -15.36 2.26
CA SER A 390 46.79 -15.33 2.56
C SER A 390 47.02 -15.16 4.07
N ASP A 391 47.65 -16.14 4.70
CA ASP A 391 47.95 -16.14 6.14
C ASP A 391 48.75 -14.88 6.56
N GLY A 392 49.84 -14.59 5.82
CA GLY A 392 50.69 -13.45 6.08
C GLY A 392 49.89 -12.13 6.00
N ARG A 393 49.03 -11.97 4.98
CA ARG A 393 48.19 -10.75 4.83
C ARG A 393 47.21 -10.58 5.98
N ILE A 394 46.53 -11.65 6.40
CA ILE A 394 45.59 -11.57 7.52
C ILE A 394 46.29 -11.19 8.82
N LYS A 395 47.45 -11.82 9.13
CA LYS A 395 48.24 -11.47 10.32
C LYS A 395 48.67 -10.00 10.30
N THR A 396 49.15 -9.52 9.15
CA THR A 396 49.53 -8.11 8.99
C THR A 396 48.34 -7.18 9.21
N LEU A 397 47.18 -7.45 8.55
CA LEU A 397 46.01 -6.58 8.68
C LEU A 397 45.46 -6.52 10.11
N VAL A 398 45.44 -7.64 10.82
CA VAL A 398 45.01 -7.67 12.23
C VAL A 398 46.05 -6.99 13.15
N GLY A 399 47.36 -7.22 12.89
CA GLY A 399 48.42 -6.70 13.73
C GLY A 399 48.69 -5.21 13.56
N THR A 400 48.35 -4.63 12.38
CA THR A 400 48.58 -3.20 12.11
C THR A 400 47.33 -2.34 12.28
N LEU A 401 46.13 -2.94 12.49
CA LEU A 401 44.91 -2.19 12.75
C LEU A 401 45.05 -1.38 14.03
N GLN A 402 44.79 -0.08 13.93
CA GLN A 402 44.89 0.83 15.08
C GLN A 402 43.67 0.72 16.00
N PRO A 403 43.77 1.15 17.26
CA PRO A 403 42.65 1.06 18.21
C PRO A 403 41.37 1.79 17.78
N ASP A 404 41.49 2.84 16.96
CA ASP A 404 40.35 3.58 16.40
C ASP A 404 39.73 2.93 15.16
N GLY A 405 40.36 1.87 14.60
CA GLY A 405 39.90 1.15 13.43
C GLY A 405 40.52 1.57 12.11
N CYS A 406 41.44 2.52 12.08
CA CYS A 406 42.16 2.88 10.86
C CYS A 406 43.38 1.97 10.61
N TRP A 407 43.91 1.99 9.39
CA TRP A 407 45.23 1.37 9.06
C TRP A 407 46.28 2.44 8.77
N PRO A 408 47.49 2.32 9.30
CA PRO A 408 48.57 3.23 8.98
C PRO A 408 48.93 3.15 7.49
N GLY A 409 49.38 4.28 6.93
CA GLY A 409 49.74 4.37 5.51
C GLY A 409 48.59 4.49 4.55
N ILE A 410 47.39 4.77 5.04
CA ILE A 410 46.23 5.21 4.26
C ILE A 410 45.99 6.68 4.60
N ASP A 411 46.00 7.54 3.59
CA ASP A 411 45.64 8.94 3.75
C ASP A 411 44.08 9.04 3.70
N TYR A 412 43.50 9.26 4.87
CA TYR A 412 42.02 9.39 5.00
C TYR A 412 41.55 10.84 4.80
N VAL A 413 42.45 11.79 4.56
CA VAL A 413 42.10 13.18 4.27
C VAL A 413 42.03 13.45 2.76
N ASP A 414 42.70 12.60 1.96
CA ASP A 414 42.73 12.75 0.51
C ASP A 414 41.35 12.42 -0.12
N THR A 415 40.68 13.45 -0.59
CA THR A 415 39.39 13.36 -1.29
C THR A 415 39.51 13.49 -2.80
N THR A 416 40.74 13.58 -3.32
CA THR A 416 41.00 13.84 -4.74
C THR A 416 40.43 12.73 -5.64
N ARG A 417 40.03 13.13 -6.86
CA ARG A 417 39.38 12.27 -7.83
C ARG A 417 40.19 11.02 -8.22
N THR A 418 41.52 11.13 -8.20
CA THR A 418 42.45 10.12 -8.76
C THR A 418 43.16 9.28 -7.72
N ALA A 419 43.14 9.67 -6.45
CA ALA A 419 43.98 9.09 -5.40
C ALA A 419 43.21 8.60 -4.15
N PHE A 420 41.96 8.16 -4.31
CA PHE A 420 41.14 7.69 -3.19
C PHE A 420 41.74 6.47 -2.50
N GLN A 421 42.66 6.70 -1.59
CA GLN A 421 43.38 5.65 -0.85
C GLN A 421 42.48 4.87 0.11
N HIS A 422 41.30 5.40 0.45
CA HIS A 422 40.26 4.76 1.25
C HIS A 422 39.82 3.42 0.67
N GLU A 423 39.96 3.19 -0.65
CA GLU A 423 39.73 1.89 -1.28
C GLU A 423 40.50 0.76 -0.60
N ARG A 424 41.70 1.07 -0.10
CA ARG A 424 42.56 0.11 0.62
C ARG A 424 41.93 -0.29 1.95
N HIS A 425 41.24 0.60 2.62
CA HIS A 425 40.48 0.32 3.84
C HIS A 425 39.31 -0.64 3.51
N LEU A 426 38.52 -0.33 2.49
CA LEU A 426 37.44 -1.18 2.00
C LEU A 426 37.91 -2.59 1.61
N SER A 427 39.02 -2.65 0.86
CA SER A 427 39.65 -3.94 0.45
C SER A 427 40.13 -4.75 1.65
N ASN A 428 40.72 -4.07 2.67
CA ASN A 428 41.18 -4.72 3.88
C ASN A 428 40.03 -5.29 4.71
N MET A 429 38.93 -4.53 4.88
CA MET A 429 37.70 -5.02 5.55
C MET A 429 37.12 -6.24 4.85
N LEU A 430 36.98 -6.18 3.52
CA LEU A 430 36.47 -7.30 2.73
C LEU A 430 37.38 -8.53 2.85
N THR A 431 38.70 -8.36 2.79
CA THR A 431 39.70 -9.42 2.96
C THR A 431 39.55 -10.12 4.31
N LEU A 432 39.45 -9.35 5.40
CA LEU A 432 39.21 -9.90 6.73
C LEU A 432 37.88 -10.62 6.86
N SER A 433 36.82 -10.07 6.25
CA SER A 433 35.47 -10.68 6.23
C SER A 433 35.48 -12.02 5.50
N VAL A 434 36.17 -12.11 4.35
CA VAL A 434 36.35 -13.38 3.63
C VAL A 434 37.12 -14.39 4.48
N ALA A 435 38.23 -13.99 5.09
CA ALA A 435 39.01 -14.89 5.94
C ALA A 435 38.20 -15.43 7.12
N TYR A 436 37.39 -14.59 7.74
CA TYR A 436 36.54 -14.96 8.87
C TYR A 436 35.42 -15.95 8.51
N LYS A 437 34.83 -15.83 7.32
CA LYS A 437 33.65 -16.63 6.92
C LYS A 437 33.99 -17.83 6.02
N LYS A 438 35.07 -17.81 5.26
CA LYS A 438 35.41 -18.84 4.29
C LYS A 438 35.59 -20.21 4.94
N LYS A 439 34.89 -21.24 4.41
CA LYS A 439 35.08 -22.65 4.79
C LYS A 439 36.51 -23.09 4.44
N GLY A 440 37.22 -23.69 5.38
CA GLY A 440 38.61 -24.10 5.21
C GLY A 440 39.66 -23.03 5.47
N SER A 441 39.26 -21.79 5.75
CA SER A 441 40.20 -20.76 6.24
C SER A 441 40.64 -21.07 7.67
N PRO A 442 41.94 -20.91 8.02
CA PRO A 442 42.42 -21.02 9.39
C PRO A 442 41.85 -19.95 10.31
N TYR A 443 41.23 -18.90 9.74
CA TYR A 443 40.61 -17.80 10.44
C TYR A 443 39.09 -17.89 10.53
N LYS A 444 38.49 -18.97 10.07
CA LYS A 444 37.03 -19.14 10.13
C LYS A 444 36.55 -19.11 11.58
N GLY A 445 35.69 -18.13 11.90
CA GLY A 445 35.13 -17.95 13.24
C GLY A 445 36.12 -17.39 14.25
N ASN A 446 37.31 -16.93 13.83
CA ASN A 446 38.35 -16.40 14.71
C ASN A 446 37.90 -15.09 15.37
N LYS A 447 37.93 -15.03 16.70
CA LYS A 447 37.46 -13.89 17.49
C LYS A 447 38.28 -12.59 17.24
N GLN A 448 39.59 -12.70 17.02
CA GLN A 448 40.43 -11.53 16.76
C GLN A 448 40.12 -10.93 15.38
N VAL A 449 39.97 -11.78 14.35
CA VAL A 449 39.59 -11.33 13.01
C VAL A 449 38.21 -10.71 13.02
N ARG A 450 37.23 -11.34 13.71
CA ARG A 450 35.90 -10.76 13.91
C ARG A 450 35.97 -9.35 14.52
N LYS A 451 36.73 -9.23 15.63
CA LYS A 451 36.91 -7.91 16.30
C LYS A 451 37.51 -6.88 15.33
N ALA A 452 38.52 -7.27 14.56
CA ALA A 452 39.14 -6.37 13.58
C ALA A 452 38.17 -5.93 12.48
N VAL A 453 37.31 -6.83 11.97
CA VAL A 453 36.27 -6.47 11.00
C VAL A 453 35.33 -5.42 11.54
N HIS A 454 34.73 -5.66 12.72
CA HIS A 454 33.79 -4.72 13.32
C HIS A 454 34.45 -3.37 13.68
N GLN A 455 35.69 -3.39 14.15
CA GLN A 455 36.41 -2.20 14.52
C GLN A 455 36.70 -1.32 13.28
N ALA A 456 37.15 -1.91 12.18
CA ALA A 456 37.40 -1.21 10.93
C ALA A 456 36.08 -0.72 10.29
N LEU A 457 35.02 -1.52 10.35
CA LEU A 457 33.71 -1.11 9.89
C LEU A 457 33.14 0.06 10.69
N ALA A 458 33.26 0.04 12.01
CA ALA A 458 32.84 1.15 12.88
C ALA A 458 33.56 2.46 12.55
N PHE A 459 34.87 2.38 12.27
CA PHE A 459 35.67 3.54 11.81
C PHE A 459 35.13 4.07 10.48
N TRP A 460 34.88 3.19 9.50
CA TRP A 460 34.33 3.60 8.21
C TRP A 460 32.99 4.27 8.36
N LEU A 461 32.05 3.62 9.04
CA LEU A 461 30.68 4.12 9.22
C LEU A 461 30.60 5.42 10.03
N LYS A 462 31.60 5.68 10.91
CA LYS A 462 31.68 6.93 11.66
C LYS A 462 32.07 8.12 10.79
N ASN A 463 32.95 7.91 9.80
CA ASN A 463 33.55 8.98 9.02
C ASN A 463 32.84 9.22 7.68
N ASP A 464 32.14 8.22 7.12
CA ASP A 464 31.38 8.29 5.87
C ASP A 464 32.18 8.95 4.73
N PHE A 465 33.28 8.32 4.35
CA PHE A 465 34.28 8.91 3.43
C PHE A 465 33.72 9.09 2.03
N ILE A 466 33.73 10.34 1.56
CA ILE A 466 33.29 10.75 0.21
C ILE A 466 34.49 11.40 -0.49
N CYS A 467 34.64 11.12 -1.79
CA CYS A 467 35.67 11.73 -2.63
C CYS A 467 35.10 12.39 -3.88
N GLU A 468 35.92 13.13 -4.63
CA GLU A 468 35.50 13.77 -5.90
C GLU A 468 35.22 12.78 -7.04
N ASN A 469 35.55 11.51 -6.86
CA ASN A 469 35.28 10.49 -7.84
C ASN A 469 33.89 9.84 -7.60
N TRP A 470 32.90 10.23 -8.41
CA TRP A 470 31.53 9.71 -8.34
C TRP A 470 31.46 8.17 -8.37
N TRP A 471 32.40 7.51 -9.08
CA TRP A 471 32.41 6.05 -9.20
C TRP A 471 32.62 5.37 -7.83
N TRP A 472 33.54 5.91 -7.00
CA TRP A 472 33.75 5.42 -5.65
C TRP A 472 32.52 5.66 -4.77
N ASN A 473 31.93 6.83 -4.85
CA ASN A 473 30.76 7.18 -4.03
C ASN A 473 29.51 6.37 -4.39
N GLN A 474 29.27 6.12 -5.69
CA GLN A 474 28.04 5.51 -6.18
C GLN A 474 28.16 4.02 -6.53
N ILE A 475 29.37 3.51 -6.77
CA ILE A 475 29.58 2.13 -7.22
C ILE A 475 30.60 1.39 -6.35
N GLY A 476 31.81 1.89 -6.19
CA GLY A 476 32.90 1.15 -5.56
C GLY A 476 32.67 0.88 -4.07
N THR A 477 32.33 1.91 -3.30
CA THR A 477 32.00 1.80 -1.86
C THR A 477 30.72 0.98 -1.64
N PRO A 478 29.59 1.28 -2.30
CA PRO A 478 28.37 0.46 -2.17
C PRO A 478 28.58 -1.00 -2.51
N ASN A 479 29.33 -1.29 -3.56
CA ASN A 479 29.62 -2.69 -3.97
C ASN A 479 30.39 -3.46 -2.88
N THR A 480 31.35 -2.81 -2.22
CA THR A 480 32.09 -3.42 -1.11
C THR A 480 31.21 -3.62 0.12
N MET A 481 30.37 -2.63 0.46
CA MET A 481 29.43 -2.73 1.58
C MET A 481 28.41 -3.85 1.37
N VAL A 482 27.81 -3.95 0.18
CA VAL A 482 26.89 -5.06 -0.18
C VAL A 482 27.61 -6.41 -0.12
N SER A 483 28.87 -6.49 -0.61
CA SER A 483 29.67 -7.73 -0.53
C SER A 483 29.88 -8.15 0.93
N MET A 484 30.18 -7.23 1.80
CA MET A 484 30.34 -7.51 3.24
C MET A 484 29.02 -7.90 3.90
N LEU A 485 27.89 -7.23 3.57
CA LEU A 485 26.54 -7.63 4.02
C LEU A 485 26.22 -9.06 3.64
N LEU A 486 26.53 -9.49 2.39
CA LEU A 486 26.29 -10.86 1.92
C LEU A 486 27.16 -11.90 2.65
N ILE A 487 28.43 -11.55 2.96
CA ILE A 487 29.39 -12.45 3.61
C ILE A 487 29.12 -12.56 5.11
N LEU A 488 28.93 -11.44 5.80
CA LEU A 488 28.85 -11.38 7.26
C LEU A 488 27.45 -11.76 7.77
N ASP A 489 26.39 -11.37 7.04
CA ASP A 489 24.98 -11.76 7.34
C ASP A 489 24.63 -11.54 8.83
N ARG A 490 24.40 -12.62 9.55
CA ARG A 490 23.98 -12.59 10.98
C ARG A 490 25.08 -12.16 11.96
N ASP A 491 26.32 -11.98 11.51
CA ASP A 491 27.41 -11.48 12.35
C ASP A 491 27.37 -9.95 12.52
N LEU A 492 26.63 -9.24 11.64
CA LEU A 492 26.40 -7.79 11.76
C LEU A 492 25.25 -7.48 12.70
N SER A 493 25.37 -6.38 13.44
CA SER A 493 24.24 -5.85 14.19
C SER A 493 23.20 -5.21 13.25
N PRO A 494 21.93 -5.07 13.67
CA PRO A 494 20.93 -4.34 12.90
C PRO A 494 21.35 -2.91 12.56
N GLU A 495 22.04 -2.23 13.48
CA GLU A 495 22.54 -0.86 13.30
C GLU A 495 23.66 -0.81 12.25
N GLU A 496 24.65 -1.74 12.31
CA GLU A 496 25.69 -1.85 11.29
C GLU A 496 25.09 -2.10 9.92
N SER A 497 24.16 -3.06 9.81
CA SER A 497 23.51 -3.42 8.55
C SER A 497 22.73 -2.23 7.95
N GLU A 498 21.98 -1.49 8.77
CA GLU A 498 21.23 -0.31 8.32
C GLU A 498 22.16 0.80 7.82
N ARG A 499 23.25 1.08 8.55
CA ARG A 499 24.21 2.13 8.18
C ARG A 499 25.03 1.80 6.94
N MET A 500 25.26 0.51 6.66
CA MET A 500 25.94 0.06 5.43
C MET A 500 25.06 0.18 4.18
N LEU A 501 23.73 0.31 4.34
CA LEU A 501 22.76 0.45 3.25
C LEU A 501 22.39 1.90 2.94
N ARG A 502 22.80 2.84 3.76
CA ARG A 502 22.60 4.29 3.54
C ARG A 502 23.70 4.85 2.67
#